data_09fbaaa687528e58474b36474ea10c72
#
_entry.id   09fbaaa687528e58474b36474ea10c72
#
_cell.length_a   1.000
_cell.length_b   1.000
_cell.length_c   1.000
_cell.angle_alpha   90.00
_cell.angle_beta   90.00
_cell.angle_gamma   90.00
#
_symmetry.space_group_name_H-M   'P 1'
#
loop_
_entity.id
_entity.type
_entity.pdbx_description
1 polymer ?
#
loop_
_entity_poly.entity_id
_entity_poly.type
_entity_poly.pdbx_seq_one_letter_code
_entity_poly.pdbx_strand_id
1 'polypeptide(L)'
;MAHARMILVAAMAVVPAVALAHGDEDSPLHVDPRVDECSIRFDAGLTQGAYQRFAREFGSVSAFKPTSAPVNLGRGRFAIAVEQLNFSIEDHADRWNDTFVHPDSEHDLGSDQMFPKLRARVGITDALDLGAFYTRNPNANYGWIGLDANYGLLQQAKGAPVSLGVRGAWTKTLFVHDMKMNTGTAQVGVGRTLWNVLTPYVYGGADVVVAQETSERVDLKTETEVVPHVMTGAELRWWHVSIVAEVHVSDLTSYQVQIGALF
;
A
#
# COMPACT_ATOMS: atom_id res chain seq x y z
N MET A 1 19.13 1.38 31.52
CA MET A 1 19.32 1.89 30.14
C MET A 1 20.07 0.93 29.20
N ALA A 2 20.35 -0.31 29.57
CA ALA A 2 21.15 -1.26 28.76
C ALA A 2 20.28 -2.27 27.93
N HIS A 3 18.97 -2.34 28.10
CA HIS A 3 18.10 -3.36 27.48
C HIS A 3 17.44 -2.93 26.15
N ALA A 4 17.56 -1.64 25.77
CA ALA A 4 16.95 -1.14 24.54
C ALA A 4 17.73 -1.48 23.25
N ARG A 5 18.99 -1.91 23.36
CA ARG A 5 19.85 -2.17 22.19
C ARG A 5 19.70 -3.56 21.58
N MET A 6 19.05 -4.51 22.26
CA MET A 6 19.00 -5.91 21.79
C MET A 6 17.76 -6.26 20.96
N ILE A 7 16.73 -5.42 20.96
CA ILE A 7 15.46 -5.70 20.25
C ILE A 7 15.50 -5.26 18.77
N LEU A 8 16.36 -4.31 18.43
CA LEU A 8 16.44 -3.79 17.04
C LEU A 8 17.05 -4.79 16.04
N VAL A 9 17.83 -5.75 16.50
CA VAL A 9 18.52 -6.72 15.63
C VAL A 9 17.60 -7.90 15.22
N ALA A 10 16.63 -8.24 16.04
CA ALA A 10 15.74 -9.39 15.75
C ALA A 10 14.62 -9.07 14.73
N ALA A 11 14.26 -7.79 14.56
CA ALA A 11 13.20 -7.39 13.60
C ALA A 11 13.68 -7.34 12.15
N MET A 12 14.98 -7.31 11.91
CA MET A 12 15.54 -7.27 10.54
C MET A 12 15.71 -8.65 9.88
N ALA A 13 15.54 -9.74 10.62
CA ALA A 13 15.85 -11.09 10.11
C ALA A 13 14.64 -11.83 9.49
N VAL A 14 13.43 -11.26 9.48
CA VAL A 14 12.21 -11.96 9.03
C VAL A 14 11.73 -11.53 7.63
N VAL A 15 12.40 -10.63 6.93
CA VAL A 15 11.91 -10.03 5.70
C VAL A 15 12.44 -10.60 4.37
N PRO A 16 13.25 -11.64 4.26
CA PRO A 16 13.73 -11.96 2.90
C PRO A 16 13.15 -13.20 2.23
N ALA A 17 12.04 -13.78 2.66
CA ALA A 17 11.68 -15.09 2.12
C ALA A 17 10.49 -15.14 1.14
N VAL A 18 9.84 -14.03 0.80
CA VAL A 18 8.58 -14.07 0.00
C VAL A 18 8.67 -13.31 -1.33
N ALA A 19 9.77 -12.65 -1.63
CA ALA A 19 9.95 -11.93 -2.89
C ALA A 19 10.53 -12.78 -4.03
N LEU A 20 10.39 -14.11 -3.98
CA LEU A 20 10.97 -15.04 -4.95
C LEU A 20 9.88 -15.84 -5.66
N ALA A 21 8.99 -15.16 -6.37
CA ALA A 21 8.13 -15.86 -7.30
C ALA A 21 8.03 -15.06 -8.60
N HIS A 22 9.07 -15.11 -9.38
CA HIS A 22 9.13 -15.01 -10.83
C HIS A 22 10.59 -14.79 -11.20
N GLY A 23 11.19 -15.78 -11.74
CA GLY A 23 12.56 -15.76 -12.24
C GLY A 23 13.05 -17.17 -12.45
N ASP A 24 13.62 -17.42 -13.59
CA ASP A 24 14.39 -18.62 -13.86
C ASP A 24 15.30 -18.97 -12.67
N GLU A 25 15.41 -20.25 -12.36
CA GLU A 25 16.17 -20.80 -11.21
C GLU A 25 17.65 -20.35 -11.16
N ASP A 26 18.15 -19.66 -12.18
CA ASP A 26 19.54 -19.21 -12.31
C ASP A 26 19.76 -17.68 -12.19
N SER A 27 18.73 -16.90 -11.90
CA SER A 27 18.87 -15.43 -11.86
C SER A 27 19.20 -14.95 -10.45
N PRO A 28 20.42 -14.45 -10.18
CA PRO A 28 20.68 -13.75 -8.93
C PRO A 28 19.80 -12.51 -8.87
N LEU A 29 19.34 -12.14 -7.66
CA LEU A 29 18.50 -10.98 -7.38
C LEU A 29 18.93 -9.79 -8.23
N HIS A 30 18.27 -9.52 -9.36
CA HIS A 30 18.58 -8.43 -10.24
C HIS A 30 18.05 -7.14 -9.64
N VAL A 31 18.90 -6.42 -8.95
CA VAL A 31 18.65 -5.06 -8.42
C VAL A 31 18.91 -4.01 -9.51
N ASP A 32 19.00 -4.38 -10.76
CA ASP A 32 19.24 -3.43 -11.85
C ASP A 32 17.92 -2.76 -12.27
N PRO A 33 17.75 -1.44 -12.05
CA PRO A 33 16.56 -0.72 -12.48
C PRO A 33 16.39 -0.64 -14.01
N ARG A 34 17.34 -1.17 -14.78
CA ARG A 34 17.29 -1.28 -16.24
C ARG A 34 16.75 -2.62 -16.73
N VAL A 35 16.51 -3.56 -15.84
CA VAL A 35 15.84 -4.82 -16.19
C VAL A 35 14.36 -4.54 -16.35
N ASP A 36 13.90 -4.51 -17.58
CA ASP A 36 12.52 -4.21 -17.98
C ASP A 36 11.57 -5.41 -17.76
N GLU A 37 11.70 -6.12 -16.66
CA GLU A 37 10.75 -7.18 -16.31
C GLU A 37 9.42 -6.55 -15.90
N CYS A 38 8.37 -6.77 -16.69
CA CYS A 38 6.98 -6.34 -16.43
C CYS A 38 6.88 -4.88 -15.95
N SER A 39 7.62 -3.99 -16.56
CA SER A 39 7.64 -2.57 -16.22
C SER A 39 6.46 -1.84 -16.84
N ILE A 40 5.92 -0.83 -16.16
CA ILE A 40 4.85 0.01 -16.71
C ILE A 40 5.40 0.77 -17.90
N ARG A 41 4.88 0.41 -19.09
CA ARG A 41 5.21 0.99 -20.37
C ARG A 41 4.09 0.71 -21.36
N PHE A 42 3.52 1.75 -21.93
CA PHE A 42 2.31 1.64 -22.74
C PHE A 42 2.57 1.08 -24.13
N ASP A 43 1.75 0.12 -24.54
CA ASP A 43 1.68 -0.34 -25.92
C ASP A 43 0.98 0.70 -26.80
N ALA A 44 1.34 0.78 -28.07
CA ALA A 44 0.73 1.70 -29.05
C ALA A 44 -0.76 1.37 -29.32
N GLY A 45 -1.21 0.17 -29.00
CA GLY A 45 -2.60 -0.29 -29.10
C GLY A 45 -3.48 0.05 -27.89
N LEU A 46 -2.90 0.58 -26.80
CA LEU A 46 -3.65 0.88 -25.60
C LEU A 46 -4.80 1.86 -25.84
N THR A 47 -6.00 1.42 -25.59
CA THR A 47 -7.21 2.23 -25.80
C THR A 47 -7.54 3.08 -24.55
N GLN A 48 -8.28 4.20 -24.76
CA GLN A 48 -8.74 5.05 -23.64
C GLN A 48 -9.55 4.24 -22.61
N GLY A 49 -10.41 3.32 -23.05
CA GLY A 49 -11.22 2.50 -22.15
C GLY A 49 -10.41 1.48 -21.34
N ALA A 50 -9.34 0.92 -21.91
CA ALA A 50 -8.42 0.04 -21.20
C ALA A 50 -7.61 0.85 -20.19
N TYR A 51 -7.10 2.02 -20.58
CA TYR A 51 -6.37 2.94 -19.70
C TYR A 51 -7.22 3.42 -18.50
N GLN A 52 -8.49 3.76 -18.73
CA GLN A 52 -9.41 4.15 -17.65
C GLN A 52 -9.59 3.01 -16.64
N ARG A 53 -9.83 1.78 -17.10
CA ARG A 53 -9.95 0.61 -16.21
C ARG A 53 -8.65 0.33 -15.45
N PHE A 54 -7.50 0.42 -16.14
CA PHE A 54 -6.20 0.31 -15.51
C PHE A 54 -6.01 1.38 -14.42
N ALA A 55 -6.33 2.64 -14.70
CA ALA A 55 -6.24 3.74 -13.74
C ALA A 55 -7.08 3.47 -12.48
N ARG A 56 -8.30 2.95 -12.62
CA ARG A 56 -9.15 2.57 -11.49
C ARG A 56 -8.53 1.43 -10.67
N GLU A 57 -8.18 0.33 -11.32
CA GLU A 57 -7.66 -0.87 -10.64
C GLU A 57 -6.28 -0.61 -10.01
N PHE A 58 -5.34 -0.10 -10.78
CA PHE A 58 -3.99 0.23 -10.28
C PHE A 58 -4.02 1.38 -9.26
N GLY A 59 -4.88 2.37 -9.47
CA GLY A 59 -5.15 3.44 -8.52
C GLY A 59 -5.67 2.90 -7.19
N SER A 60 -6.59 1.94 -7.22
CA SER A 60 -7.15 1.34 -6.01
C SER A 60 -6.12 0.58 -5.18
N VAL A 61 -5.16 -0.12 -5.82
CA VAL A 61 -4.11 -0.86 -5.09
C VAL A 61 -2.94 0.03 -4.67
N SER A 62 -2.63 1.09 -5.44
CA SER A 62 -1.60 2.08 -5.09
C SER A 62 -2.08 3.08 -4.03
N ALA A 63 -3.39 3.26 -3.86
CA ALA A 63 -3.98 4.12 -2.85
C ALA A 63 -3.52 3.73 -1.45
N PHE A 64 -3.54 4.72 -0.56
CA PHE A 64 -3.16 4.51 0.82
C PHE A 64 -4.07 3.50 1.53
N LYS A 65 -3.47 2.53 2.18
CA LYS A 65 -4.15 1.59 3.06
C LYS A 65 -3.64 1.77 4.49
N PRO A 66 -4.53 1.88 5.48
CA PRO A 66 -4.16 2.25 6.84
C PRO A 66 -3.21 1.27 7.52
N THR A 67 -3.38 -0.02 7.28
CA THR A 67 -2.67 -1.12 7.94
C THR A 67 -2.50 -0.87 9.45
N SER A 68 -3.57 -0.36 10.07
CA SER A 68 -3.65 -0.07 11.50
C SER A 68 -5.07 0.27 11.91
N ALA A 69 -5.45 -0.12 13.12
CA ALA A 69 -6.71 0.29 13.73
C ALA A 69 -6.83 1.82 13.85
N PRO A 70 -8.07 2.39 13.96
CA PRO A 70 -8.30 3.82 14.16
C PRO A 70 -7.97 4.24 15.61
N VAL A 71 -6.80 3.84 16.09
CA VAL A 71 -6.28 4.13 17.43
C VAL A 71 -5.02 4.96 17.26
N ASN A 72 -4.99 6.14 17.87
CA ASN A 72 -3.84 7.02 17.83
C ASN A 72 -2.67 6.47 18.64
N LEU A 73 -1.46 6.81 18.23
CA LEU A 73 -0.23 6.47 18.94
C LEU A 73 -0.12 7.23 20.26
N GLY A 74 -0.60 8.48 20.28
CA GLY A 74 -0.40 9.44 21.36
C GLY A 74 0.83 10.33 21.13
N ARG A 75 0.83 11.48 21.78
CA ARG A 75 1.85 12.52 21.58
C ARG A 75 3.27 11.98 21.80
N GLY A 76 4.16 12.24 20.83
CA GLY A 76 5.60 11.95 20.89
C GLY A 76 5.95 10.48 20.71
N ARG A 77 4.95 9.60 20.51
CA ARG A 77 5.20 8.19 20.18
C ARG A 77 5.40 8.05 18.68
N PHE A 78 6.14 7.02 18.28
CA PHE A 78 6.33 6.71 16.87
C PHE A 78 6.29 5.19 16.62
N ALA A 79 6.02 4.82 15.38
CA ALA A 79 6.01 3.45 14.92
C ALA A 79 6.76 3.33 13.60
N ILE A 80 7.46 2.21 13.43
CA ILE A 80 8.07 1.81 12.16
C ILE A 80 7.59 0.39 11.86
N ALA A 81 7.21 0.13 10.62
CA ALA A 81 6.67 -1.15 10.22
C ALA A 81 7.13 -1.56 8.82
N VAL A 82 7.19 -2.86 8.61
CA VAL A 82 7.28 -3.48 7.29
C VAL A 82 5.93 -4.09 6.97
N GLU A 83 5.46 -3.85 5.76
CA GLU A 83 4.16 -4.31 5.27
C GLU A 83 4.36 -5.14 4.00
N GLN A 84 3.51 -6.13 3.80
CA GLN A 84 3.38 -6.88 2.56
C GLN A 84 1.96 -6.69 2.03
N LEU A 85 1.85 -6.09 0.84
CA LEU A 85 0.61 -5.97 0.08
C LEU A 85 0.57 -7.08 -0.97
N ASN A 86 -0.56 -7.78 -1.09
CA ASN A 86 -0.82 -8.78 -2.10
C ASN A 86 -2.17 -8.51 -2.76
N PHE A 87 -2.24 -8.67 -4.07
CA PHE A 87 -3.49 -8.59 -4.84
C PHE A 87 -3.37 -9.41 -6.13
N SER A 88 -4.51 -9.80 -6.71
CA SER A 88 -4.55 -10.53 -7.97
C SER A 88 -5.18 -9.66 -9.06
N ILE A 89 -4.69 -9.80 -10.28
CA ILE A 89 -5.13 -9.08 -11.48
C ILE A 89 -5.56 -10.07 -12.57
N GLU A 90 -6.28 -9.58 -13.56
CA GLU A 90 -6.53 -10.30 -14.82
C GLU A 90 -5.43 -9.94 -15.83
N ASP A 91 -4.27 -10.58 -15.69
CA ASP A 91 -3.02 -10.30 -16.40
C ASP A 91 -3.15 -10.32 -17.93
N HIS A 92 -4.01 -11.16 -18.50
CA HIS A 92 -4.29 -11.23 -19.95
C HIS A 92 -5.29 -10.18 -20.44
N ALA A 93 -5.91 -9.39 -19.57
CA ALA A 93 -6.82 -8.33 -20.00
C ALA A 93 -6.05 -7.14 -20.57
N ASP A 94 -6.54 -6.55 -21.66
CA ASP A 94 -5.91 -5.42 -22.39
C ASP A 94 -5.44 -4.31 -21.44
N ARG A 95 -6.24 -4.02 -20.39
CA ARG A 95 -5.92 -2.98 -19.38
C ARG A 95 -4.65 -3.24 -18.58
N TRP A 96 -4.24 -4.50 -18.43
CA TRP A 96 -2.99 -4.87 -17.78
C TRP A 96 -1.93 -5.24 -18.81
N ASN A 97 -2.28 -6.04 -19.80
CA ASN A 97 -1.34 -6.49 -20.83
C ASN A 97 -0.76 -5.32 -21.65
N ASP A 98 -1.59 -4.36 -22.08
CA ASP A 98 -1.17 -3.24 -22.91
C ASP A 98 -0.53 -2.08 -22.10
N THR A 99 -0.50 -2.18 -20.76
CA THR A 99 0.12 -1.18 -19.89
C THR A 99 1.48 -1.60 -19.34
N PHE A 100 1.87 -2.85 -19.56
CA PHE A 100 3.16 -3.38 -19.14
C PHE A 100 3.97 -3.89 -20.33
N VAL A 101 5.25 -3.61 -20.34
CA VAL A 101 6.17 -4.27 -21.26
C VAL A 101 6.53 -5.63 -20.71
N HIS A 102 6.55 -6.62 -21.60
CA HIS A 102 7.03 -7.97 -21.31
C HIS A 102 8.40 -8.16 -21.94
N PRO A 103 9.38 -8.75 -21.24
CA PRO A 103 10.74 -8.92 -21.76
C PRO A 103 10.81 -9.85 -22.99
N ASP A 104 9.89 -10.81 -23.08
CA ASP A 104 9.73 -11.70 -24.24
C ASP A 104 8.26 -12.09 -24.44
N SER A 105 7.96 -12.77 -25.53
CA SER A 105 6.60 -13.18 -25.89
C SER A 105 6.04 -14.33 -25.05
N GLU A 106 6.85 -14.95 -24.21
CA GLU A 106 6.47 -16.07 -23.33
C GLU A 106 6.35 -15.64 -21.87
N HIS A 107 6.72 -14.38 -21.57
CA HIS A 107 6.66 -13.84 -20.21
C HIS A 107 5.34 -13.13 -19.95
N ASP A 108 4.58 -13.65 -19.01
CA ASP A 108 3.33 -13.06 -18.53
C ASP A 108 3.57 -12.19 -17.29
N LEU A 109 2.79 -11.13 -17.12
CA LEU A 109 2.82 -10.26 -15.93
C LEU A 109 2.57 -11.06 -14.64
N GLY A 110 1.86 -12.17 -14.74
CA GLY A 110 1.42 -12.98 -13.62
C GLY A 110 0.23 -12.39 -12.89
N SER A 111 -0.73 -13.22 -12.53
CA SER A 111 -1.95 -12.78 -11.87
C SER A 111 -1.73 -12.27 -10.45
N ASP A 112 -0.73 -12.80 -9.72
CA ASP A 112 -0.49 -12.46 -8.32
C ASP A 112 0.63 -11.43 -8.18
N GLN A 113 0.30 -10.30 -7.58
CA GLN A 113 1.20 -9.18 -7.36
C GLN A 113 1.55 -9.01 -5.88
N MET A 114 2.82 -8.74 -5.57
CA MET A 114 3.34 -8.61 -4.22
C MET A 114 4.21 -7.36 -4.06
N PHE A 115 3.92 -6.55 -3.04
CA PHE A 115 4.64 -5.29 -2.78
C PHE A 115 5.06 -5.17 -1.32
N PRO A 116 6.37 -5.26 -1.02
CA PRO A 116 6.89 -4.88 0.27
C PRO A 116 6.84 -3.37 0.45
N LYS A 117 6.42 -2.89 1.62
CA LYS A 117 6.39 -1.47 1.96
C LYS A 117 7.11 -1.22 3.28
N LEU A 118 7.77 -0.09 3.38
CA LEU A 118 8.26 0.46 4.64
C LEU A 118 7.34 1.60 5.05
N ARG A 119 6.91 1.59 6.31
CA ARG A 119 6.02 2.61 6.87
C ARG A 119 6.57 3.19 8.16
N ALA A 120 6.36 4.50 8.35
CA ALA A 120 6.61 5.21 9.59
C ALA A 120 5.37 6.03 9.99
N ARG A 121 5.10 6.14 11.30
CA ARG A 121 4.05 6.98 11.88
C ARG A 121 4.56 7.68 13.12
N VAL A 122 4.04 8.89 13.37
CA VAL A 122 4.34 9.69 14.57
C VAL A 122 3.07 10.32 15.12
N GLY A 123 2.87 10.22 16.43
CA GLY A 123 1.81 10.89 17.17
C GLY A 123 2.18 12.35 17.44
N ILE A 124 1.54 13.29 16.77
CA ILE A 124 1.77 14.73 16.94
C ILE A 124 1.05 15.23 18.18
N THR A 125 -0.18 14.75 18.37
CA THR A 125 -1.00 14.99 19.56
C THR A 125 -1.61 13.66 20.02
N ASP A 126 -2.40 13.68 21.10
CA ASP A 126 -3.14 12.49 21.51
C ASP A 126 -4.25 12.09 20.54
N ALA A 127 -4.61 12.97 19.60
CA ALA A 127 -5.68 12.73 18.63
C ALA A 127 -5.22 12.78 17.17
N LEU A 128 -3.98 13.21 16.89
CA LEU A 128 -3.46 13.35 15.54
C LEU A 128 -2.16 12.58 15.37
N ASP A 129 -2.15 11.64 14.43
CA ASP A 129 -0.95 10.99 13.93
C ASP A 129 -0.70 11.40 12.47
N LEU A 130 0.57 11.53 12.11
CA LEU A 130 1.03 11.63 10.73
C LEU A 130 1.80 10.36 10.36
N GLY A 131 1.70 9.96 9.11
CA GLY A 131 2.38 8.79 8.59
C GLY A 131 2.95 9.01 7.19
N ALA A 132 3.90 8.16 6.84
CA ALA A 132 4.46 8.08 5.51
C ALA A 132 4.77 6.61 5.18
N PHE A 133 4.70 6.25 3.90
CA PHE A 133 5.19 4.96 3.43
C PHE A 133 5.95 5.09 2.12
N TYR A 134 6.78 4.11 1.87
CA TYR A 134 7.52 3.95 0.63
C TYR A 134 7.51 2.48 0.22
N THR A 135 7.32 2.25 -1.07
CA THR A 135 7.50 0.95 -1.70
C THR A 135 8.11 1.11 -3.08
N ARG A 136 8.84 0.09 -3.51
CA ARG A 136 9.36 -0.03 -4.86
C ARG A 136 9.35 -1.50 -5.23
N ASN A 137 8.93 -1.82 -6.45
CA ASN A 137 9.19 -3.13 -7.03
C ASN A 137 10.70 -3.22 -7.34
N PRO A 138 11.43 -4.21 -6.81
CA PRO A 138 12.87 -4.34 -7.07
C PRO A 138 13.19 -4.72 -8.52
N ASN A 139 12.28 -5.38 -9.22
CA ASN A 139 12.45 -5.93 -10.56
C ASN A 139 11.72 -5.13 -11.64
N ALA A 140 11.13 -3.97 -11.30
CA ALA A 140 10.36 -3.18 -12.24
C ALA A 140 10.53 -1.67 -12.01
N ASN A 141 10.06 -0.86 -12.97
CA ASN A 141 10.24 0.59 -12.96
C ASN A 141 9.23 1.37 -12.10
N TYR A 142 8.48 0.72 -11.20
CA TYR A 142 7.45 1.41 -10.45
C TYR A 142 7.53 1.21 -8.93
N GLY A 143 7.01 2.20 -8.25
CA GLY A 143 6.90 2.25 -6.80
C GLY A 143 5.97 3.38 -6.38
N TRP A 144 5.75 3.51 -5.08
CA TRP A 144 4.88 4.55 -4.51
C TRP A 144 5.50 5.18 -3.28
N ILE A 145 5.19 6.44 -3.10
CA ILE A 145 5.35 7.15 -1.83
C ILE A 145 4.00 7.70 -1.41
N GLY A 146 3.69 7.65 -0.13
CA GLY A 146 2.45 8.20 0.40
C GLY A 146 2.62 8.85 1.76
N LEU A 147 1.72 9.80 2.03
CA LEU A 147 1.60 10.51 3.30
C LEU A 147 0.17 10.35 3.81
N ASP A 148 0.00 10.24 5.12
CA ASP A 148 -1.32 10.18 5.74
C ASP A 148 -1.40 11.00 7.03
N ALA A 149 -2.63 11.42 7.35
CA ALA A 149 -3.00 12.00 8.63
C ALA A 149 -4.21 11.24 9.18
N ASN A 150 -4.13 10.76 10.41
CA ASN A 150 -5.22 10.10 11.13
C ASN A 150 -5.66 10.94 12.32
N TYR A 151 -6.94 11.33 12.37
CA TYR A 151 -7.51 12.10 13.46
C TYR A 151 -8.57 11.28 14.22
N GLY A 152 -8.31 11.05 15.51
CA GLY A 152 -9.22 10.33 16.41
C GLY A 152 -10.37 11.20 16.91
N LEU A 153 -11.58 10.92 16.45
CA LEU A 153 -12.82 11.60 16.87
C LEU A 153 -13.30 11.09 18.23
N LEU A 154 -13.27 9.76 18.42
CA LEU A 154 -13.55 9.09 19.67
C LEU A 154 -12.36 8.18 20.02
N GLN A 155 -12.01 8.14 21.30
CA GLN A 155 -10.88 7.34 21.75
C GLN A 155 -11.29 6.49 22.93
N GLN A 156 -11.18 5.17 22.78
CA GLN A 156 -11.50 4.21 23.84
C GLN A 156 -10.60 4.43 25.07
N ALA A 157 -9.34 4.80 24.88
CA ALA A 157 -8.43 5.17 25.95
C ALA A 157 -8.89 6.37 26.79
N LYS A 158 -9.84 7.18 26.27
CA LYS A 158 -10.46 8.31 26.96
C LYS A 158 -11.89 8.01 27.45
N GLY A 159 -12.26 6.70 27.54
CA GLY A 159 -13.54 6.26 28.06
C GLY A 159 -14.66 6.07 27.03
N ALA A 160 -14.41 6.26 25.74
CA ALA A 160 -15.38 5.94 24.71
C ALA A 160 -15.55 4.42 24.56
N PRO A 161 -16.72 3.90 24.15
CA PRO A 161 -16.94 2.46 23.98
C PRO A 161 -16.16 1.87 22.78
N VAL A 162 -15.81 2.70 21.82
CA VAL A 162 -15.03 2.36 20.63
C VAL A 162 -14.05 3.50 20.29
N SER A 163 -13.09 3.21 19.44
CA SER A 163 -12.28 4.25 18.77
C SER A 163 -12.90 4.52 17.41
N LEU A 164 -13.10 5.80 17.08
CA LEU A 164 -13.57 6.30 15.79
C LEU A 164 -12.55 7.32 15.28
N GLY A 165 -12.14 7.18 14.03
CA GLY A 165 -11.18 8.09 13.43
C GLY A 165 -11.53 8.42 11.99
N VAL A 166 -11.05 9.57 11.53
CA VAL A 166 -11.04 9.96 10.12
C VAL A 166 -9.60 9.99 9.63
N ARG A 167 -9.39 9.58 8.39
CA ARG A 167 -8.06 9.57 7.79
C ARG A 167 -8.11 10.18 6.40
N GLY A 168 -7.17 11.08 6.13
CA GLY A 168 -6.87 11.57 4.81
C GLY A 168 -5.48 11.11 4.40
N ALA A 169 -5.30 10.78 3.13
CA ALA A 169 -3.99 10.38 2.61
C ALA A 169 -3.78 10.82 1.17
N TRP A 170 -2.54 10.85 0.77
CA TRP A 170 -2.11 11.09 -0.59
C TRP A 170 -1.00 10.12 -0.96
N THR A 171 -1.06 9.58 -2.19
CA THR A 171 -0.05 8.68 -2.75
C THR A 171 0.34 9.14 -4.15
N LYS A 172 1.60 8.96 -4.49
CA LYS A 172 2.16 9.25 -5.81
C LYS A 172 2.96 8.06 -6.33
N THR A 173 2.75 7.73 -7.61
CA THR A 173 3.59 6.78 -8.34
C THR A 173 4.96 7.38 -8.65
N LEU A 174 6.01 6.57 -8.52
CA LEU A 174 7.40 6.94 -8.74
C LEU A 174 8.01 6.04 -9.82
N PHE A 175 9.02 6.56 -10.52
CA PHE A 175 9.88 5.86 -11.47
C PHE A 175 9.23 5.45 -12.80
N VAL A 176 7.97 5.75 -13.03
CA VAL A 176 7.24 5.49 -14.28
C VAL A 176 7.37 6.69 -15.20
N HIS A 177 7.75 6.46 -16.46
CA HIS A 177 7.84 7.50 -17.49
C HIS A 177 6.53 7.72 -18.23
N ASP A 178 5.80 6.64 -18.52
CA ASP A 178 4.62 6.66 -19.39
C ASP A 178 3.35 7.14 -18.67
N MET A 179 3.42 7.27 -17.34
CA MET A 179 2.28 7.69 -16.54
C MET A 179 2.70 8.44 -15.27
N LYS A 180 1.93 9.45 -14.91
CA LYS A 180 1.94 10.09 -13.59
C LYS A 180 0.61 9.80 -12.91
N MET A 181 0.62 9.06 -11.80
CA MET A 181 -0.58 8.80 -11.03
C MET A 181 -0.46 9.36 -9.62
N ASN A 182 -1.52 10.02 -9.19
CA ASN A 182 -1.72 10.46 -7.82
C ASN A 182 -3.05 9.94 -7.31
N THR A 183 -3.10 9.54 -6.04
CA THR A 183 -4.35 9.16 -5.39
C THR A 183 -4.54 9.98 -4.11
N GLY A 184 -5.76 10.45 -3.91
CA GLY A 184 -6.20 11.06 -2.66
C GLY A 184 -7.19 10.13 -1.98
N THR A 185 -6.98 9.79 -0.70
CA THR A 185 -7.84 8.89 0.06
C THR A 185 -8.54 9.65 1.18
N ALA A 186 -9.84 9.43 1.35
CA ALA A 186 -10.60 9.89 2.52
C ALA A 186 -11.42 8.74 3.08
N GLN A 187 -11.31 8.48 4.40
CA GLN A 187 -11.97 7.33 5.02
C GLN A 187 -12.31 7.57 6.50
N VAL A 188 -13.32 6.85 6.96
CA VAL A 188 -13.74 6.80 8.36
C VAL A 188 -13.58 5.38 8.86
N GLY A 189 -13.01 5.21 10.05
CA GLY A 189 -12.78 3.91 10.65
C GLY A 189 -13.30 3.81 12.07
N VAL A 190 -13.81 2.63 12.42
CA VAL A 190 -14.20 2.27 13.78
C VAL A 190 -13.50 0.99 14.19
N GLY A 191 -13.06 0.93 15.45
CA GLY A 191 -12.44 -0.25 16.03
C GLY A 191 -12.67 -0.32 17.54
N ARG A 192 -12.48 -1.50 18.08
CA ARG A 192 -12.60 -1.72 19.54
C ARG A 192 -11.47 -2.58 20.04
N THR A 193 -10.69 -2.04 20.95
CA THR A 193 -9.64 -2.81 21.63
C THR A 193 -10.24 -3.74 22.67
N LEU A 194 -9.96 -5.02 22.51
CA LEU A 194 -10.34 -6.11 23.38
C LEU A 194 -9.11 -6.57 24.16
N TRP A 195 -9.29 -6.88 25.42
CA TRP A 195 -8.23 -7.37 26.33
C TRP A 195 -6.94 -6.52 26.34
N ASN A 196 -7.04 -5.25 25.94
CA ASN A 196 -5.93 -4.31 25.79
C ASN A 196 -4.85 -4.71 24.76
N VAL A 197 -5.10 -5.69 23.90
CA VAL A 197 -4.12 -6.20 22.94
C VAL A 197 -4.66 -6.34 21.52
N LEU A 198 -5.92 -6.75 21.33
CA LEU A 198 -6.50 -7.03 20.01
C LEU A 198 -7.51 -5.95 19.63
N THR A 199 -7.36 -5.34 18.49
CA THR A 199 -8.27 -4.31 17.96
C THR A 199 -8.79 -4.72 16.60
N PRO A 200 -9.93 -5.45 16.50
CA PRO A 200 -10.66 -5.55 15.24
C PRO A 200 -11.18 -4.18 14.82
N TYR A 201 -11.22 -3.94 13.50
CA TYR A 201 -11.66 -2.67 12.95
C TYR A 201 -12.21 -2.79 11.53
N VAL A 202 -12.95 -1.75 11.13
CA VAL A 202 -13.43 -1.56 9.78
C VAL A 202 -13.25 -0.09 9.38
N TYR A 203 -12.91 0.14 8.11
CA TYR A 203 -12.92 1.46 7.46
C TYR A 203 -13.84 1.44 6.25
N GLY A 204 -14.45 2.58 5.96
CA GLY A 204 -15.13 2.85 4.71
C GLY A 204 -14.72 4.21 4.16
N GLY A 205 -14.59 4.32 2.85
CA GLY A 205 -14.14 5.56 2.23
C GLY A 205 -14.13 5.50 0.72
N ALA A 206 -13.41 6.46 0.13
CA ALA A 206 -13.18 6.50 -1.30
C ALA A 206 -11.78 7.05 -1.62
N ASP A 207 -11.26 6.61 -2.75
CA ASP A 207 -10.05 7.10 -3.38
C ASP A 207 -10.41 7.97 -4.58
N VAL A 208 -9.75 9.11 -4.74
CA VAL A 208 -9.76 9.90 -5.97
C VAL A 208 -8.45 9.62 -6.68
N VAL A 209 -8.52 8.98 -7.83
CA VAL A 209 -7.38 8.61 -8.66
C VAL A 209 -7.27 9.61 -9.81
N VAL A 210 -6.10 10.19 -10.00
CA VAL A 210 -5.78 11.04 -11.16
C VAL A 210 -4.60 10.40 -11.88
N ALA A 211 -4.84 9.87 -13.07
CA ALA A 211 -3.84 9.23 -13.92
C ALA A 211 -3.64 10.07 -15.19
N GLN A 212 -2.46 10.63 -15.35
CA GLN A 212 -2.04 11.37 -16.53
C GLN A 212 -1.10 10.52 -17.35
N GLU A 213 -1.45 10.28 -18.61
CA GLU A 213 -0.58 9.69 -19.61
C GLU A 213 0.57 10.67 -19.95
N THR A 214 1.79 10.17 -20.10
CA THR A 214 3.00 10.94 -20.41
C THR A 214 3.93 10.23 -21.41
N SER A 215 3.44 9.18 -22.07
CA SER A 215 4.21 8.42 -23.05
C SER A 215 4.30 9.17 -24.40
N GLU A 216 5.26 8.78 -25.25
CA GLU A 216 5.34 9.24 -26.64
C GLU A 216 4.64 8.28 -27.62
N ARG A 217 4.00 7.21 -27.11
CA ARG A 217 3.45 6.12 -27.92
C ARG A 217 1.96 6.22 -28.16
N VAL A 218 1.26 6.81 -27.23
CA VAL A 218 -0.20 6.97 -27.24
C VAL A 218 -0.56 8.42 -26.91
N ASP A 219 -1.76 8.83 -27.24
CA ASP A 219 -2.33 10.15 -26.89
C ASP A 219 -3.66 9.91 -26.18
N LEU A 220 -3.58 9.68 -24.87
CA LEU A 220 -4.73 9.38 -24.02
C LEU A 220 -5.06 10.56 -23.10
N LYS A 221 -6.33 10.73 -22.85
CA LYS A 221 -6.79 11.78 -21.91
C LYS A 221 -6.47 11.39 -20.48
N THR A 222 -6.20 12.40 -19.66
CA THR A 222 -6.11 12.22 -18.20
C THR A 222 -7.40 11.64 -17.67
N GLU A 223 -7.28 10.57 -16.89
CA GLU A 223 -8.40 9.94 -16.19
C GLU A 223 -8.49 10.45 -14.76
N THR A 224 -9.73 10.70 -14.32
CA THR A 224 -10.03 11.05 -12.93
C THR A 224 -11.18 10.19 -12.45
N GLU A 225 -10.87 9.28 -11.54
CA GLU A 225 -11.79 8.25 -11.07
C GLU A 225 -12.03 8.34 -9.57
N VAL A 226 -13.25 8.04 -9.14
CA VAL A 226 -13.61 7.88 -7.73
C VAL A 226 -13.88 6.41 -7.47
N VAL A 227 -13.09 5.81 -6.59
CA VAL A 227 -13.14 4.38 -6.27
C VAL A 227 -13.57 4.20 -4.81
N PRO A 228 -14.81 3.77 -4.56
CA PRO A 228 -15.24 3.45 -3.20
C PRO A 228 -14.54 2.20 -2.68
N HIS A 229 -14.30 2.16 -1.38
CA HIS A 229 -13.67 1.02 -0.74
C HIS A 229 -14.19 0.74 0.67
N VAL A 230 -14.05 -0.52 1.08
CA VAL A 230 -14.24 -0.98 2.45
C VAL A 230 -13.01 -1.79 2.85
N MET A 231 -12.55 -1.59 4.07
CA MET A 231 -11.45 -2.36 4.65
C MET A 231 -11.85 -2.94 5.98
N THR A 232 -11.42 -4.15 6.26
CA THR A 232 -11.56 -4.79 7.56
C THR A 232 -10.26 -5.43 7.97
N GLY A 233 -9.95 -5.39 9.25
CA GLY A 233 -8.72 -5.95 9.75
C GLY A 233 -8.71 -6.12 11.27
N ALA A 234 -7.59 -6.62 11.75
CA ALA A 234 -7.31 -6.73 13.16
C ALA A 234 -5.86 -6.36 13.44
N GLU A 235 -5.66 -5.56 14.47
CA GLU A 235 -4.35 -5.18 14.97
C GLU A 235 -4.11 -5.82 16.33
N LEU A 236 -3.02 -6.59 16.46
CA LEU A 236 -2.52 -7.11 17.72
C LEU A 236 -1.37 -6.22 18.17
N ARG A 237 -1.52 -5.56 19.33
CA ARG A 237 -0.44 -4.78 19.98
C ARG A 237 -0.03 -5.46 21.27
N TRP A 238 1.24 -5.81 21.35
CA TRP A 238 1.80 -6.38 22.56
C TRP A 238 3.17 -5.77 22.82
N TRP A 239 3.27 -5.06 23.95
CA TRP A 239 4.47 -4.29 24.32
C TRP A 239 4.83 -3.25 23.25
N HIS A 240 5.97 -3.49 22.59
CA HIS A 240 6.52 -2.64 21.54
C HIS A 240 6.30 -3.23 20.14
N VAL A 241 5.50 -4.27 20.00
CA VAL A 241 5.25 -4.94 18.72
C VAL A 241 3.80 -4.76 18.32
N SER A 242 3.57 -4.46 17.06
CA SER A 242 2.25 -4.55 16.43
C SER A 242 2.28 -5.52 15.25
N ILE A 243 1.23 -6.32 15.12
CA ILE A 243 0.99 -7.19 13.98
C ILE A 243 -0.40 -6.84 13.46
N VAL A 244 -0.54 -6.64 12.16
CA VAL A 244 -1.81 -6.31 11.52
C VAL A 244 -2.06 -7.26 10.37
N ALA A 245 -3.30 -7.70 10.23
CA ALA A 245 -3.82 -8.33 9.02
C ALA A 245 -5.05 -7.55 8.56
N GLU A 246 -5.11 -7.22 7.27
CA GLU A 246 -6.16 -6.38 6.69
C GLU A 246 -6.56 -6.89 5.30
N VAL A 247 -7.85 -6.83 5.01
CA VAL A 247 -8.43 -7.04 3.67
C VAL A 247 -9.05 -5.74 3.22
N HIS A 248 -8.72 -5.33 2.03
CA HIS A 248 -9.28 -4.16 1.35
C HIS A 248 -10.07 -4.61 0.13
N VAL A 249 -11.32 -4.18 0.03
CA VAL A 249 -12.24 -4.49 -1.06
C VAL A 249 -12.58 -3.19 -1.78
N SER A 250 -12.24 -3.15 -3.07
CA SER A 250 -12.53 -2.07 -4.01
C SER A 250 -12.66 -2.67 -5.41
N ASP A 251 -12.27 -1.98 -6.47
CA ASP A 251 -12.22 -2.56 -7.83
C ASP A 251 -11.31 -3.80 -7.89
N LEU A 252 -10.23 -3.81 -7.09
CA LEU A 252 -9.45 -5.01 -6.81
C LEU A 252 -9.45 -5.31 -5.31
N THR A 253 -9.56 -6.59 -4.97
CA THR A 253 -9.37 -7.04 -3.59
C THR A 253 -7.88 -7.19 -3.29
N SER A 254 -7.45 -6.64 -2.16
CA SER A 254 -6.06 -6.78 -1.71
C SER A 254 -5.98 -7.19 -0.24
N TYR A 255 -4.89 -7.85 0.10
CA TYR A 255 -4.58 -8.36 1.43
C TYR A 255 -3.28 -7.75 1.91
N GLN A 256 -3.24 -7.34 3.15
CA GLN A 256 -2.03 -6.78 3.74
C GLN A 256 -1.72 -7.43 5.09
N VAL A 257 -0.43 -7.65 5.31
CA VAL A 257 0.11 -8.03 6.61
C VAL A 257 1.21 -7.05 6.98
N GLN A 258 1.24 -6.61 8.22
CA GLN A 258 2.23 -5.70 8.76
C GLN A 258 2.83 -6.27 10.04
N ILE A 259 4.13 -6.05 10.21
CA ILE A 259 4.83 -6.20 11.49
C ILE A 259 5.54 -4.88 11.79
N GLY A 260 5.30 -4.33 12.97
CA GLY A 260 5.83 -3.02 13.38
C GLY A 260 6.37 -2.98 14.79
N ALA A 261 7.24 -2.00 15.04
CA ALA A 261 7.74 -1.65 16.35
C ALA A 261 7.16 -0.30 16.80
N LEU A 262 6.75 -0.21 18.04
CA LEU A 262 6.13 0.95 18.69
C LEU A 262 7.09 1.52 19.76
N PHE A 263 7.26 2.85 19.78
CA PHE A 263 8.19 3.55 20.69
C PHE A 263 7.52 4.75 21.37
#